data_e10c7e79e78db0a607c9d2136d4ddc71
#
_entry.id   e10c7e79e78db0a607c9d2136d4ddc71
#
_cell.length_a   1.000
_cell.length_b   1.000
_cell.length_c   1.000
_cell.angle_alpha   90.00
_cell.angle_beta   90.00
_cell.angle_gamma   90.00
#
_symmetry.space_group_name_H-M   'P 1'
#
loop_
_entity.id
_entity.type
_entity.pdbx_description
1 polymer ?
#
loop_
_entity_poly.entity_id
_entity_poly.type
_entity_poly.pdbx_seq_one_letter_code
_entity_poly.pdbx_strand_id
1 'polypeptide(L)'
;MTNTPPQDIIDAYVGSAHGNFDTVRQLLTEYPAILNRPASWGELALGAAAQTGQVAIAEYLLAQGAPLDICTAAMLGRAADVTALLPSAPGGANATGAHGIPLLYHAVITGHTAIAAELLVAGADINAGRGGSPALHGAVMFDRADLTEWLLQRGADPNIANHKNQTPMAVALEMQRDAVAAVLQAHGGVP
;
A
#
# COMPACT_ATOMS: atom_id res chain seq x y z
N MET A 1 9.57 -34.92 10.23
CA MET A 1 8.18 -34.69 9.83
C MET A 1 7.97 -33.20 9.85
N THR A 2 7.89 -32.57 8.66
CA THR A 2 7.62 -31.13 8.55
C THR A 2 6.17 -30.93 8.94
N ASN A 3 5.95 -30.50 10.17
CA ASN A 3 4.62 -30.17 10.68
C ASN A 3 4.14 -28.91 9.95
N THR A 4 3.43 -29.10 8.84
CA THR A 4 2.84 -27.96 8.11
C THR A 4 1.85 -27.31 9.06
N PRO A 5 2.04 -26.00 9.43
CA PRO A 5 1.12 -25.35 10.33
C PRO A 5 -0.31 -25.36 9.78
N PRO A 6 -1.31 -25.46 10.66
CA PRO A 6 -2.70 -25.35 10.26
C PRO A 6 -2.97 -24.03 9.55
N GLN A 7 -3.95 -23.98 8.65
CA GLN A 7 -4.26 -22.79 7.85
C GLN A 7 -4.68 -21.59 8.71
N ASP A 8 -5.36 -21.82 9.83
CA ASP A 8 -5.74 -20.76 10.78
C ASP A 8 -4.54 -20.03 11.40
N ILE A 9 -3.41 -20.73 11.62
CA ILE A 9 -2.16 -20.10 12.05
C ILE A 9 -1.58 -19.21 10.94
N ILE A 10 -1.62 -19.67 9.70
CA ILE A 10 -1.17 -18.88 8.54
C ILE A 10 -2.07 -17.64 8.38
N ASP A 11 -3.37 -17.80 8.49
CA ASP A 11 -4.36 -16.73 8.41
C ASP A 11 -4.14 -15.69 9.52
N ALA A 12 -3.90 -16.15 10.75
CA ALA A 12 -3.56 -15.27 11.87
C ALA A 12 -2.24 -14.52 11.66
N TYR A 13 -1.22 -15.18 11.12
CA TYR A 13 0.07 -14.58 10.79
C TYR A 13 -0.06 -13.48 9.73
N VAL A 14 -0.72 -13.78 8.61
CA VAL A 14 -0.92 -12.80 7.52
C VAL A 14 -1.83 -11.66 7.99
N GLY A 15 -2.93 -11.96 8.67
CA GLY A 15 -3.81 -10.95 9.24
C GLY A 15 -3.11 -10.00 10.22
N SER A 16 -2.17 -10.53 11.02
CA SER A 16 -1.37 -9.73 11.95
C SER A 16 -0.39 -8.79 11.25
N ALA A 17 0.02 -9.11 10.02
CA ALA A 17 0.94 -8.27 9.26
C ALA A 17 0.34 -6.90 8.85
N HIS A 18 -0.97 -6.71 9.01
CA HIS A 18 -1.62 -5.40 8.86
C HIS A 18 -1.33 -4.42 10.01
N GLY A 19 -0.62 -4.81 11.07
CA GLY A 19 -0.23 -3.88 12.12
C GLY A 19 0.16 -4.47 13.48
N ASN A 20 0.13 -5.79 13.65
CA ASN A 20 0.52 -6.44 14.90
C ASN A 20 1.89 -7.13 14.78
N PHE A 21 2.96 -6.35 14.95
CA PHE A 21 4.33 -6.84 14.77
C PHE A 21 4.70 -7.97 15.76
N ASP A 22 4.26 -7.87 17.01
CA ASP A 22 4.62 -8.87 18.02
C ASP A 22 4.05 -10.25 17.66
N THR A 23 2.80 -10.31 17.19
CA THR A 23 2.19 -11.55 16.73
C THR A 23 2.88 -12.10 15.47
N VAL A 24 3.24 -11.23 14.51
CA VAL A 24 4.01 -11.65 13.32
C VAL A 24 5.32 -12.30 13.73
N ARG A 25 6.07 -11.65 14.63
CA ARG A 25 7.36 -12.15 15.12
C ARG A 25 7.21 -13.46 15.90
N GLN A 26 6.22 -13.56 16.78
CA GLN A 26 5.95 -14.75 17.57
C GLN A 26 5.63 -15.94 16.67
N LEU A 27 4.64 -15.80 15.78
CA LEU A 27 4.19 -16.89 14.91
C LEU A 27 5.28 -17.33 13.93
N LEU A 28 6.04 -16.39 13.36
CA LEU A 28 7.15 -16.74 12.47
C LEU A 28 8.31 -17.43 13.19
N THR A 29 8.57 -17.08 14.46
CA THR A 29 9.57 -17.76 15.29
C THR A 29 9.15 -19.19 15.61
N GLU A 30 7.87 -19.40 15.94
CA GLU A 30 7.30 -20.71 16.26
C GLU A 30 7.16 -21.60 15.00
N TYR A 31 6.79 -20.99 13.86
CA TYR A 31 6.53 -21.67 12.59
C TYR A 31 7.31 -21.04 11.42
N PRO A 32 8.64 -21.16 11.32
CA PRO A 32 9.43 -20.49 10.26
C PRO A 32 8.98 -20.80 8.83
N ALA A 33 8.33 -21.97 8.63
CA ALA A 33 7.84 -22.41 7.32
C ALA A 33 6.64 -21.58 6.78
N ILE A 34 6.03 -20.69 7.62
CA ILE A 34 4.88 -19.87 7.17
C ILE A 34 5.32 -18.59 6.44
N LEU A 35 6.59 -18.21 6.45
CA LEU A 35 7.08 -16.91 5.94
C LEU A 35 6.42 -16.50 4.62
N ASN A 36 6.40 -17.39 3.65
CA ASN A 36 5.88 -17.14 2.30
C ASN A 36 4.61 -17.97 2.01
N ARG A 37 3.88 -18.36 3.04
CA ARG A 37 2.61 -19.08 2.88
C ARG A 37 1.46 -18.10 2.76
N PRO A 38 0.62 -18.22 1.72
CA PRO A 38 -0.54 -17.36 1.59
C PRO A 38 -1.62 -17.72 2.62
N ALA A 39 -2.32 -16.71 3.10
CA ALA A 39 -3.57 -16.88 3.84
C ALA A 39 -4.65 -17.54 2.98
N SER A 40 -5.73 -18.01 3.60
CA SER A 40 -6.85 -18.65 2.89
C SER A 40 -7.50 -17.76 1.82
N TRP A 41 -7.36 -16.43 1.94
CA TRP A 41 -7.80 -15.44 0.95
C TRP A 41 -6.70 -15.07 -0.08
N GLY A 42 -5.56 -15.78 -0.10
CA GLY A 42 -4.51 -15.66 -1.12
C GLY A 42 -3.43 -14.59 -0.87
N GLU A 43 -3.51 -13.85 0.22
CA GLU A 43 -2.56 -12.77 0.55
C GLU A 43 -1.32 -13.32 1.27
N LEU A 44 -0.16 -12.67 1.02
CA LEU A 44 1.09 -12.90 1.74
C LEU A 44 1.29 -11.84 2.84
N ALA A 45 1.97 -12.20 3.93
CA ALA A 45 2.26 -11.27 5.02
C ALA A 45 3.04 -10.02 4.57
N LEU A 46 3.96 -10.15 3.61
CA LEU A 46 4.68 -9.00 3.07
C LEU A 46 3.74 -8.04 2.32
N GLY A 47 2.79 -8.57 1.53
CA GLY A 47 1.77 -7.77 0.86
C GLY A 47 0.83 -7.06 1.84
N ALA A 48 0.40 -7.75 2.91
CA ALA A 48 -0.41 -7.19 3.99
C ALA A 48 0.30 -6.02 4.69
N ALA A 49 1.59 -6.17 4.97
CA ALA A 49 2.42 -5.10 5.54
C ALA A 49 2.58 -3.92 4.55
N ALA A 50 2.79 -4.22 3.26
CA ALA A 50 2.99 -3.19 2.25
C ALA A 50 1.74 -2.31 2.04
N GLN A 51 0.55 -2.90 1.94
CA GLN A 51 -0.68 -2.13 1.69
C GLN A 51 -1.13 -1.27 2.86
N THR A 52 -0.65 -1.57 4.07
CA THR A 52 -0.98 -0.83 5.29
C THR A 52 0.18 0.04 5.80
N GLY A 53 1.27 0.15 5.02
CA GLY A 53 2.40 1.00 5.36
C GLY A 53 3.21 0.54 6.57
N GLN A 54 3.19 -0.76 6.89
CA GLN A 54 3.85 -1.35 8.06
C GLN A 54 5.36 -1.58 7.78
N VAL A 55 6.12 -0.49 7.74
CA VAL A 55 7.56 -0.50 7.40
C VAL A 55 8.35 -1.49 8.26
N ALA A 56 8.16 -1.47 9.58
CA ALA A 56 8.90 -2.35 10.49
C ALA A 56 8.60 -3.84 10.26
N ILE A 57 7.34 -4.19 9.97
CA ILE A 57 6.94 -5.56 9.65
C ILE A 57 7.55 -5.98 8.32
N ALA A 58 7.45 -5.14 7.28
CA ALA A 58 7.99 -5.44 5.96
C ALA A 58 9.51 -5.65 6.01
N GLU A 59 10.25 -4.77 6.67
CA GLU A 59 11.72 -4.92 6.84
C GLU A 59 12.07 -6.20 7.61
N TYR A 60 11.32 -6.53 8.66
CA TYR A 60 11.53 -7.78 9.39
C TYR A 60 11.31 -9.00 8.49
N LEU A 61 10.22 -9.04 7.72
CA LEU A 61 9.91 -10.15 6.82
C LEU A 61 10.97 -10.31 5.73
N LEU A 62 11.45 -9.20 5.14
CA LEU A 62 12.57 -9.21 4.19
C LEU A 62 13.85 -9.75 4.82
N ALA A 63 14.17 -9.37 6.05
CA ALA A 63 15.32 -9.89 6.78
C ALA A 63 15.20 -11.41 7.07
N GLN A 64 13.99 -11.94 7.15
CA GLN A 64 13.74 -13.39 7.26
C GLN A 64 13.77 -14.11 5.91
N GLY A 65 13.98 -13.41 4.80
CA GLY A 65 14.09 -14.00 3.46
C GLY A 65 12.80 -13.99 2.64
N ALA A 66 11.83 -13.15 2.99
CA ALA A 66 10.69 -12.89 2.10
C ALA A 66 11.17 -12.23 0.80
N PRO A 67 10.67 -12.62 -0.39
CA PRO A 67 11.08 -12.01 -1.64
C PRO A 67 10.53 -10.58 -1.76
N LEU A 68 11.41 -9.62 -2.07
CA LEU A 68 11.00 -8.24 -2.30
C LEU A 68 10.19 -8.14 -3.61
N ASP A 69 9.01 -7.55 -3.52
CA ASP A 69 8.18 -7.15 -4.66
C ASP A 69 8.21 -5.63 -4.87
N ILE A 70 7.75 -5.18 -6.04
CA ILE A 70 7.80 -3.76 -6.44
C ILE A 70 6.91 -2.87 -5.56
N CYS A 71 5.76 -3.37 -5.10
CA CYS A 71 4.85 -2.62 -4.23
C CYS A 71 5.47 -2.40 -2.85
N THR A 72 6.10 -3.44 -2.30
CA THR A 72 6.86 -3.34 -1.05
C THR A 72 8.07 -2.41 -1.21
N ALA A 73 8.80 -2.50 -2.33
CA ALA A 73 9.92 -1.59 -2.62
C ALA A 73 9.46 -0.12 -2.67
N ALA A 74 8.32 0.15 -3.30
CA ALA A 74 7.74 1.50 -3.38
C ALA A 74 7.30 2.01 -2.00
N MET A 75 6.65 1.17 -1.20
CA MET A 75 6.22 1.50 0.17
C MET A 75 7.41 1.77 1.09
N LEU A 76 8.53 1.03 0.91
CA LEU A 76 9.74 1.22 1.71
C LEU A 76 10.64 2.39 1.23
N GLY A 77 10.31 3.05 0.14
CA GLY A 77 11.13 4.13 -0.41
C GLY A 77 12.41 3.65 -1.11
N ARG A 78 12.48 2.39 -1.49
CA ARG A 78 13.64 1.78 -2.15
C ARG A 78 13.66 2.07 -3.65
N ALA A 79 13.94 3.33 -4.03
CA ALA A 79 13.87 3.80 -5.41
C ALA A 79 14.70 2.95 -6.38
N ALA A 80 15.91 2.56 -6.00
CA ALA A 80 16.77 1.71 -6.83
C ALA A 80 16.13 0.34 -7.13
N ASP A 81 15.46 -0.26 -6.12
CA ASP A 81 14.75 -1.53 -6.29
C ASP A 81 13.50 -1.37 -7.16
N VAL A 82 12.76 -0.26 -7.01
CA VAL A 82 11.62 0.07 -7.89
C VAL A 82 12.09 0.18 -9.33
N THR A 83 13.14 0.95 -9.60
CA THR A 83 13.71 1.10 -10.95
C THR A 83 14.17 -0.24 -11.54
N ALA A 84 14.78 -1.10 -10.73
CA ALA A 84 15.25 -2.42 -11.17
C ALA A 84 14.10 -3.41 -11.45
N LEU A 85 13.03 -3.38 -10.65
CA LEU A 85 11.90 -4.30 -10.76
C LEU A 85 10.87 -3.86 -11.81
N LEU A 86 10.76 -2.56 -12.10
CA LEU A 86 9.74 -1.97 -12.97
C LEU A 86 9.67 -2.60 -14.37
N PRO A 87 10.79 -2.88 -15.08
CA PRO A 87 10.73 -3.45 -16.42
C PRO A 87 10.14 -4.87 -16.48
N SER A 88 10.23 -5.62 -15.38
CA SER A 88 9.73 -6.99 -15.26
C SER A 88 8.40 -7.09 -14.50
N ALA A 89 7.91 -5.97 -13.94
CA ALA A 89 6.67 -5.96 -13.18
C ALA A 89 5.46 -6.17 -14.10
N PRO A 90 4.57 -7.14 -13.82
CA PRO A 90 3.32 -7.27 -14.55
C PRO A 90 2.51 -5.98 -14.45
N GLY A 91 2.16 -5.40 -15.61
CA GLY A 91 1.49 -4.09 -15.68
C GLY A 91 2.44 -2.88 -15.63
N GLY A 92 3.75 -3.07 -15.44
CA GLY A 92 4.73 -1.98 -15.41
C GLY A 92 4.43 -0.98 -14.31
N ALA A 93 4.36 0.31 -14.67
CA ALA A 93 4.02 1.38 -13.73
C ALA A 93 2.58 1.30 -13.18
N ASN A 94 1.70 0.53 -13.83
CA ASN A 94 0.34 0.22 -13.38
C ASN A 94 0.25 -1.16 -12.69
N ALA A 95 1.36 -1.72 -12.23
CA ALA A 95 1.37 -2.93 -11.42
C ALA A 95 0.49 -2.76 -10.17
N THR A 96 0.01 -3.89 -9.66
CA THR A 96 -0.81 -3.92 -8.45
C THR A 96 -0.23 -4.90 -7.43
N GLY A 97 -0.37 -4.54 -6.17
CA GLY A 97 -0.08 -5.43 -5.04
C GLY A 97 -1.30 -6.28 -4.65
N ALA A 98 -1.31 -6.74 -3.41
CA ALA A 98 -2.44 -7.46 -2.85
C ALA A 98 -3.76 -6.70 -3.06
N HIS A 99 -4.85 -7.44 -3.26
CA HIS A 99 -6.20 -6.90 -3.50
C HIS A 99 -6.32 -5.93 -4.68
N GLY A 100 -5.38 -5.97 -5.64
CA GLY A 100 -5.39 -5.07 -6.79
C GLY A 100 -5.05 -3.61 -6.47
N ILE A 101 -4.42 -3.35 -5.33
CA ILE A 101 -4.03 -1.99 -4.90
C ILE A 101 -2.91 -1.47 -5.81
N PRO A 102 -3.08 -0.30 -6.45
CA PRO A 102 -2.11 0.24 -7.40
C PRO A 102 -0.72 0.48 -6.80
N LEU A 103 0.32 0.27 -7.59
CA LEU A 103 1.71 0.54 -7.20
C LEU A 103 1.91 1.98 -6.70
N LEU A 104 1.27 2.95 -7.36
CA LEU A 104 1.32 4.36 -6.97
C LEU A 104 0.80 4.60 -5.53
N TYR A 105 -0.25 3.88 -5.11
CA TYR A 105 -0.76 3.95 -3.74
C TYR A 105 0.33 3.61 -2.72
N HIS A 106 1.12 2.56 -2.96
CA HIS A 106 2.16 2.11 -2.02
C HIS A 106 3.26 3.16 -1.81
N ALA A 107 3.65 3.89 -2.86
CA ALA A 107 4.61 5.00 -2.75
C ALA A 107 4.03 6.17 -1.95
N VAL A 108 2.72 6.44 -2.11
CA VAL A 108 2.04 7.59 -1.53
C VAL A 108 1.79 7.45 -0.03
N ILE A 109 1.35 6.29 0.45
CA ILE A 109 0.97 6.10 1.87
C ILE A 109 2.13 6.33 2.84
N THR A 110 3.36 6.08 2.42
CA THR A 110 4.58 6.29 3.22
C THR A 110 5.33 7.58 2.88
N GLY A 111 4.83 8.36 1.89
CA GLY A 111 5.34 9.72 1.63
C GLY A 111 6.46 9.80 0.60
N HIS A 112 6.65 8.78 -0.24
CA HIS A 112 7.76 8.72 -1.22
C HIS A 112 7.43 9.44 -2.53
N THR A 113 7.36 10.78 -2.48
CA THR A 113 7.00 11.64 -3.63
C THR A 113 7.91 11.42 -4.84
N ALA A 114 9.22 11.19 -4.64
CA ALA A 114 10.15 10.94 -5.73
C ALA A 114 9.78 9.66 -6.51
N ILE A 115 9.49 8.57 -5.81
CA ILE A 115 9.03 7.31 -6.44
C ILE A 115 7.69 7.51 -7.14
N ALA A 116 6.74 8.21 -6.49
CA ALA A 116 5.45 8.53 -7.12
C ALA A 116 5.64 9.32 -8.43
N ALA A 117 6.58 10.27 -8.45
CA ALA A 117 6.91 11.05 -9.66
C ALA A 117 7.51 10.16 -10.76
N GLU A 118 8.45 9.28 -10.41
CA GLU A 118 9.06 8.32 -11.36
C GLU A 118 7.99 7.39 -11.96
N LEU A 119 7.06 6.89 -11.15
CA LEU A 119 5.96 6.04 -11.62
C LEU A 119 5.03 6.78 -12.59
N LEU A 120 4.68 8.05 -12.32
CA LEU A 120 3.88 8.86 -13.25
C LEU A 120 4.61 9.12 -14.57
N VAL A 121 5.93 9.39 -14.53
CA VAL A 121 6.76 9.52 -15.75
C VAL A 121 6.80 8.21 -16.53
N ALA A 122 6.80 7.07 -15.83
CA ALA A 122 6.76 5.74 -16.44
C ALA A 122 5.35 5.32 -16.92
N GLY A 123 4.35 6.20 -16.81
CA GLY A 123 2.99 5.98 -17.34
C GLY A 123 2.01 5.37 -16.33
N ALA A 124 2.24 5.52 -15.03
CA ALA A 124 1.24 5.16 -14.04
C ALA A 124 -0.02 6.02 -14.21
N ASP A 125 -1.19 5.39 -14.18
CA ASP A 125 -2.46 6.10 -14.12
C ASP A 125 -2.66 6.66 -12.70
N ILE A 126 -2.67 7.99 -12.58
CA ILE A 126 -2.83 8.69 -11.30
C ILE A 126 -4.19 8.38 -10.64
N ASN A 127 -5.18 7.99 -11.43
CA ASN A 127 -6.55 7.63 -11.02
C ASN A 127 -6.78 6.11 -10.99
N ALA A 128 -5.73 5.30 -11.10
CA ALA A 128 -5.84 3.86 -10.92
C ALA A 128 -6.46 3.50 -9.56
N GLY A 129 -7.21 2.40 -9.53
CA GLY A 129 -7.87 1.93 -8.30
C GLY A 129 -9.21 2.62 -7.99
N ARG A 130 -9.84 3.28 -8.97
CA ARG A 130 -11.22 3.81 -8.84
C ARG A 130 -12.19 2.70 -8.41
N GLY A 131 -12.99 2.95 -7.36
CA GLY A 131 -13.84 1.93 -6.75
C GLY A 131 -13.08 0.91 -5.89
N GLY A 132 -11.80 1.15 -5.63
CA GLY A 132 -10.91 0.34 -4.80
C GLY A 132 -10.08 1.22 -3.87
N SER A 133 -8.77 1.28 -4.12
CA SER A 133 -7.80 2.04 -3.30
C SER A 133 -6.98 3.01 -4.17
N PRO A 134 -7.57 4.14 -4.61
CA PRO A 134 -6.82 5.14 -5.37
C PRO A 134 -5.71 5.79 -4.54
N ALA A 135 -4.62 6.20 -5.19
CA ALA A 135 -3.48 6.85 -4.52
C ALA A 135 -3.90 8.10 -3.72
N LEU A 136 -4.83 8.90 -4.24
CA LEU A 136 -5.35 10.08 -3.53
C LEU A 136 -6.02 9.70 -2.19
N HIS A 137 -6.79 8.61 -2.14
CA HIS A 137 -7.33 8.11 -0.87
C HIS A 137 -6.22 7.65 0.09
N GLY A 138 -5.15 7.05 -0.43
CA GLY A 138 -3.97 6.73 0.36
C GLY A 138 -3.37 7.97 1.02
N ALA A 139 -3.16 9.05 0.26
CA ALA A 139 -2.67 10.33 0.79
C ALA A 139 -3.57 10.88 1.92
N VAL A 140 -4.88 10.82 1.71
CA VAL A 140 -5.89 11.28 2.70
C VAL A 140 -5.84 10.44 3.97
N MET A 141 -5.90 9.11 3.85
CA MET A 141 -5.92 8.20 5.00
C MET A 141 -4.67 8.33 5.88
N PHE A 142 -3.51 8.56 5.27
CA PHE A 142 -2.23 8.70 5.96
C PHE A 142 -1.86 10.17 6.27
N ASP A 143 -2.85 11.09 6.17
CA ASP A 143 -2.70 12.51 6.52
C ASP A 143 -1.55 13.22 5.79
N ARG A 144 -1.40 12.96 4.49
CA ARG A 144 -0.35 13.49 3.63
C ARG A 144 -0.84 14.72 2.85
N ALA A 145 -1.00 15.85 3.52
CA ALA A 145 -1.53 17.07 2.89
C ALA A 145 -0.68 17.50 1.67
N ASP A 146 0.66 17.49 1.81
CA ASP A 146 1.58 17.85 0.72
C ASP A 146 1.45 16.91 -0.49
N LEU A 147 1.30 15.61 -0.24
CA LEU A 147 1.11 14.64 -1.33
C LEU A 147 -0.29 14.70 -1.93
N THR A 148 -1.31 15.03 -1.13
CA THR A 148 -2.66 15.30 -1.62
C THR A 148 -2.63 16.47 -2.61
N GLU A 149 -2.03 17.59 -2.23
CA GLU A 149 -1.83 18.76 -3.09
C GLU A 149 -1.03 18.38 -4.37
N TRP A 150 0.08 17.66 -4.19
CA TRP A 150 0.95 17.23 -5.28
C TRP A 150 0.24 16.34 -6.31
N LEU A 151 -0.62 15.39 -5.84
CA LEU A 151 -1.42 14.52 -6.72
C LEU A 151 -2.49 15.31 -7.47
N LEU A 152 -3.21 16.22 -6.79
CA LEU A 152 -4.25 17.04 -7.39
C LEU A 152 -3.71 17.97 -8.47
N GLN A 153 -2.55 18.61 -8.23
CA GLN A 153 -1.84 19.42 -9.24
C GLN A 153 -1.44 18.64 -10.49
N ARG A 154 -1.38 17.30 -10.41
CA ARG A 154 -1.05 16.39 -11.53
C ARG A 154 -2.25 15.68 -12.14
N GLY A 155 -3.46 16.10 -11.78
CA GLY A 155 -4.69 15.61 -12.41
C GLY A 155 -5.33 14.43 -11.69
N ALA A 156 -5.01 14.18 -10.42
CA ALA A 156 -5.81 13.28 -9.62
C ALA A 156 -7.24 13.83 -9.52
N ASP A 157 -8.22 12.96 -9.70
CA ASP A 157 -9.63 13.30 -9.59
C ASP A 157 -10.00 13.54 -8.11
N PRO A 158 -10.31 14.80 -7.68
CA PRO A 158 -10.61 15.10 -6.29
C PRO A 158 -11.85 14.38 -5.75
N ASN A 159 -12.66 13.82 -6.64
CA ASN A 159 -13.91 13.13 -6.32
C ASN A 159 -13.89 11.64 -6.68
N ILE A 160 -12.69 11.07 -6.87
CA ILE A 160 -12.55 9.65 -7.17
C ILE A 160 -13.14 8.79 -6.05
N ALA A 161 -14.00 7.83 -6.39
CA ALA A 161 -14.62 6.96 -5.39
C ALA A 161 -13.68 5.83 -4.94
N ASN A 162 -13.70 5.51 -3.64
CA ASN A 162 -13.06 4.32 -3.07
C ASN A 162 -14.02 3.10 -3.07
N HIS A 163 -13.60 1.98 -2.47
CA HIS A 163 -14.39 0.74 -2.37
C HIS A 163 -15.69 0.88 -1.55
N LYS A 164 -15.83 1.94 -0.74
CA LYS A 164 -17.05 2.28 0.00
C LYS A 164 -17.90 3.33 -0.73
N ASN A 165 -17.55 3.66 -1.95
CA ASN A 165 -18.14 4.75 -2.73
C ASN A 165 -18.04 6.12 -2.05
N GLN A 166 -16.99 6.34 -1.25
CA GLN A 166 -16.71 7.60 -0.60
C GLN A 166 -15.74 8.43 -1.44
N THR A 167 -15.94 9.76 -1.46
CA THR A 167 -14.97 10.71 -2.02
C THR A 167 -13.76 10.88 -1.09
N PRO A 168 -12.61 11.38 -1.56
CA PRO A 168 -11.48 11.75 -0.70
C PRO A 168 -11.88 12.74 0.40
N MET A 169 -12.77 13.71 0.09
CA MET A 169 -13.29 14.68 1.05
C MET A 169 -14.12 14.01 2.14
N ALA A 170 -15.02 13.09 1.78
CA ALA A 170 -15.80 12.34 2.77
C ALA A 170 -14.89 11.59 3.76
N VAL A 171 -13.82 10.93 3.25
CA VAL A 171 -12.84 10.24 4.10
C VAL A 171 -12.05 11.22 4.96
N ALA A 172 -11.62 12.37 4.41
CA ALA A 172 -10.90 13.40 5.18
C ALA A 172 -11.73 13.91 6.36
N LEU A 173 -13.02 14.17 6.14
CA LEU A 173 -13.94 14.61 7.18
C LEU A 173 -14.20 13.53 8.24
N GLU A 174 -14.44 12.29 7.80
CA GLU A 174 -14.63 11.14 8.72
C GLU A 174 -13.40 10.92 9.62
N MET A 175 -12.20 11.08 9.08
CA MET A 175 -10.93 10.88 9.79
C MET A 175 -10.42 12.17 10.47
N GLN A 176 -11.15 13.27 10.40
CA GLN A 176 -10.76 14.58 10.98
C GLN A 176 -9.39 15.09 10.46
N ARG A 177 -9.17 14.97 9.14
CA ARG A 177 -7.96 15.43 8.45
C ARG A 177 -8.14 16.85 7.91
N ASP A 178 -8.18 17.84 8.80
CA ASP A 178 -8.54 19.23 8.46
C ASP A 178 -7.63 19.85 7.40
N ALA A 179 -6.31 19.63 7.49
CA ALA A 179 -5.35 20.14 6.52
C ALA A 179 -5.57 19.52 5.12
N VAL A 180 -5.82 18.22 5.06
CA VAL A 180 -6.11 17.50 3.82
C VAL A 180 -7.47 17.94 3.26
N ALA A 181 -8.49 18.11 4.10
CA ALA A 181 -9.80 18.59 3.67
C ALA A 181 -9.73 19.99 3.05
N ALA A 182 -8.94 20.89 3.62
CA ALA A 182 -8.71 22.23 3.06
C ALA A 182 -8.06 22.18 1.66
N VAL A 183 -7.07 21.29 1.47
CA VAL A 183 -6.42 21.04 0.17
C VAL A 183 -7.45 20.52 -0.83
N LEU A 184 -8.22 19.49 -0.47
CA LEU A 184 -9.25 18.92 -1.34
C LEU A 184 -10.30 19.95 -1.74
N GLN A 185 -10.76 20.78 -0.79
CA GLN A 185 -11.72 21.85 -1.06
C GLN A 185 -11.18 22.87 -2.08
N ALA A 186 -9.92 23.25 -1.96
CA ALA A 186 -9.26 24.17 -2.91
C ALA A 186 -9.19 23.62 -4.35
N HIS A 187 -9.25 22.30 -4.50
CA HIS A 187 -9.21 21.60 -5.78
C HIS A 187 -10.57 21.04 -6.23
N GLY A 188 -11.68 21.46 -5.63
CA GLY A 188 -13.03 21.07 -6.04
C GLY A 188 -13.48 19.71 -5.51
N GLY A 189 -12.87 19.23 -4.43
CA GLY A 189 -13.33 18.05 -3.70
C GLY A 189 -14.67 18.31 -3.01
N VAL A 190 -15.59 17.36 -3.14
CA VAL A 190 -16.92 17.41 -2.49
C VAL A 190 -17.11 16.23 -1.54
N PRO A 191 -17.90 16.39 -0.46
CA PRO A 191 -18.19 15.32 0.49
C PRO A 191 -18.88 14.10 -0.13
#